data_f7a13933322f6ff56a5fdecc64878207
#
_entry.id   f7a13933322f6ff56a5fdecc64878207
#
_cell.length_a   1.000
_cell.length_b   1.000
_cell.length_c   1.000
_cell.angle_alpha   90.00
_cell.angle_beta   90.00
_cell.angle_gamma   90.00
#
_symmetry.space_group_name_H-M   'P 1'
#
loop_
_entity.id
_entity.type
_entity.pdbx_description
1 polymer ?
#
loop_
_entity_poly.entity_id
_entity_poly.type
_entity_poly.pdbx_seq_one_letter_code
_entity_poly.pdbx_strand_id
1 'polypeptide(L)'
;MALELSLRFSAPDRVTVHLLDPEGVLDETEPQPFAGPLDAAARKDLHWYLELYPSAYTTDVDDRRAAEIAKKLDGWGQALFNAVFAGGKARDLMQRFRDIDEKGRQVTISASHPAVLAQPWELLHDQTYLFLEEPSISVRRRLPGATRPFAVRPKDRLHLLFVVSRPQDAHFIDPRADPQAVMDAIEAHAPGRITVEFLRPATISALVNRLKDQDKPVVDIVHFDGHGAYDADGRLAESAGRAHSALMRDAGVTVEPHQGYLLFEDEHGKKDLVSAAVLGKVLHRQKVGLMVLSACQSAMIGGEDPMGSVAARLTQAGLPSVLAMTQSVLVATTQALFGDFYKFLAQGKAIGTALDTARLELYLKPERGERQRGHERVQLHLNDWFLPALYQSGPGGALLTKAEGTPAPAQPWGNLPDRPEAGFFGRTRELWDIERRFCGGTRRLVLHGFGGQGKTFLVQEAGRWLHRTGLFQRVCFVSYASFQGIDPVSVAVSTLATVLEQ
;
A
#
# COMPACT_ATOMS: atom_id res chain seq x y z
N MET A 1 4.71 -5.17 26.21
CA MET A 1 5.36 -4.53 25.03
C MET A 1 6.34 -5.51 24.45
N ALA A 2 6.59 -5.47 23.16
CA ALA A 2 7.45 -6.44 22.50
C ALA A 2 8.93 -6.16 22.76
N LEU A 3 9.73 -7.21 22.84
CA LEU A 3 11.19 -7.15 22.86
C LEU A 3 11.69 -6.57 21.51
N GLU A 4 12.64 -5.66 21.58
CA GLU A 4 13.17 -4.95 20.42
C GLU A 4 14.70 -5.10 20.31
N LEU A 5 15.19 -5.50 19.15
CA LEU A 5 16.59 -5.38 18.78
C LEU A 5 16.75 -4.16 17.87
N SER A 6 17.35 -3.08 18.37
CA SER A 6 17.47 -1.82 17.65
C SER A 6 18.88 -1.65 17.07
N LEU A 7 18.93 -1.58 15.72
CA LEU A 7 20.14 -1.27 14.97
C LEU A 7 20.19 0.23 14.77
N ARG A 8 21.00 0.93 15.55
CA ARG A 8 21.10 2.39 15.54
C ARG A 8 22.30 2.86 14.72
N PHE A 9 22.02 3.64 13.71
CA PHE A 9 23.04 4.21 12.82
C PHE A 9 23.29 5.67 13.16
N SER A 10 24.48 5.96 13.72
CA SER A 10 24.95 7.33 13.97
C SER A 10 25.51 7.99 12.71
N ALA A 11 26.02 7.17 11.78
CA ALA A 11 26.48 7.51 10.44
C ALA A 11 26.17 6.34 9.49
N PRO A 12 26.21 6.53 8.15
CA PRO A 12 25.88 5.47 7.20
C PRO A 12 26.82 4.24 7.28
N ASP A 13 27.99 4.40 7.85
CA ASP A 13 29.05 3.40 8.01
C ASP A 13 29.25 2.94 9.47
N ARG A 14 28.39 3.34 10.40
CA ARG A 14 28.52 3.05 11.83
C ARG A 14 27.20 2.61 12.44
N VAL A 15 27.18 1.41 13.04
CA VAL A 15 26.02 0.82 13.70
C VAL A 15 26.32 0.44 15.15
N THR A 16 25.33 0.62 16.02
CA THR A 16 25.30 0.11 17.39
C THR A 16 24.06 -0.77 17.54
N VAL A 17 24.21 -1.96 18.12
CA VAL A 17 23.11 -2.89 18.38
C VAL A 17 22.66 -2.76 19.82
N HIS A 18 21.37 -2.51 20.03
CA HIS A 18 20.76 -2.38 21.36
C HIS A 18 19.69 -3.45 21.53
N LEU A 19 19.73 -4.17 22.63
CA LEU A 19 18.64 -5.02 23.08
C LEU A 19 17.77 -4.23 24.05
N LEU A 20 16.48 -4.07 23.75
CA LEU A 20 15.55 -3.26 24.53
C LEU A 20 14.34 -4.10 24.95
N ASP A 21 13.89 -3.87 26.17
CA ASP A 21 12.58 -4.27 26.65
C ASP A 21 11.69 -3.02 26.87
N PRO A 22 10.47 -3.19 27.39
CA PRO A 22 9.58 -2.07 27.68
C PRO A 22 10.12 -1.07 28.70
N GLU A 23 11.06 -1.47 29.56
CA GLU A 23 11.63 -0.65 30.62
C GLU A 23 12.86 0.13 30.17
N GLY A 24 13.51 -0.30 29.08
CA GLY A 24 14.65 0.41 28.50
C GLY A 24 15.68 -0.44 27.80
N VAL A 25 16.91 0.02 27.79
CA VAL A 25 18.05 -0.71 27.21
C VAL A 25 18.55 -1.75 28.18
N LEU A 26 18.46 -3.03 27.81
CA LEU A 26 19.01 -4.14 28.59
C LEU A 26 20.52 -4.29 28.38
N ASP A 27 20.96 -4.13 27.13
CA ASP A 27 22.37 -4.28 26.75
C ASP A 27 22.63 -3.65 25.37
N GLU A 28 23.90 -3.28 25.10
CA GLU A 28 24.26 -2.64 23.82
C GLU A 28 25.73 -2.92 23.45
N THR A 29 26.03 -2.79 22.15
CA THR A 29 27.42 -2.87 21.64
C THR A 29 28.08 -1.51 21.61
N GLU A 30 29.42 -1.50 21.53
CA GLU A 30 30.14 -0.33 21.04
C GLU A 30 29.81 -0.08 19.54
N PRO A 31 29.98 1.19 19.07
CA PRO A 31 29.82 1.49 17.65
C PRO A 31 30.78 0.67 16.78
N GLN A 32 30.25 -0.07 15.83
CA GLN A 32 31.01 -0.92 14.92
C GLN A 32 30.87 -0.46 13.47
N PRO A 33 31.86 -0.76 12.58
CA PRO A 33 31.77 -0.46 11.16
C PRO A 33 30.61 -1.21 10.51
N PHE A 34 29.94 -0.57 9.56
CA PHE A 34 28.89 -1.15 8.74
C PHE A 34 29.15 -0.86 7.26
N ALA A 35 29.04 -1.88 6.42
CA ALA A 35 29.04 -1.75 4.96
C ALA A 35 27.86 -2.55 4.39
N GLY A 36 26.85 -1.83 3.88
CA GLY A 36 25.68 -2.45 3.27
C GLY A 36 26.06 -3.18 1.96
N PRO A 37 25.42 -4.32 1.67
CA PRO A 37 25.75 -5.14 0.49
C PRO A 37 25.25 -4.55 -0.83
N LEU A 38 24.32 -3.59 -0.81
CA LEU A 38 23.83 -2.98 -2.02
C LEU A 38 24.76 -1.87 -2.52
N ASP A 39 25.78 -2.26 -3.26
CA ASP A 39 26.57 -1.35 -4.08
C ASP A 39 25.81 -0.89 -5.36
N ALA A 40 26.45 -0.12 -6.21
CA ALA A 40 25.86 0.39 -7.44
C ALA A 40 25.48 -0.75 -8.44
N ALA A 41 26.28 -1.85 -8.47
CA ALA A 41 26.01 -3.00 -9.35
C ALA A 41 24.81 -3.80 -8.85
N ALA A 42 24.72 -4.08 -7.54
CA ALA A 42 23.60 -4.77 -6.92
C ALA A 42 22.29 -3.98 -7.10
N ARG A 43 22.30 -2.64 -6.95
CA ARG A 43 21.13 -1.78 -7.21
C ARG A 43 20.69 -1.85 -8.66
N LYS A 44 21.62 -1.86 -9.63
CA LYS A 44 21.31 -2.02 -11.04
C LYS A 44 20.70 -3.39 -11.36
N ASP A 45 21.19 -4.45 -10.75
CA ASP A 45 20.61 -5.78 -10.88
C ASP A 45 19.20 -5.85 -10.30
N LEU A 46 18.97 -5.29 -9.11
CA LEU A 46 17.64 -5.22 -8.50
C LEU A 46 16.67 -4.42 -9.34
N HIS A 47 17.05 -3.23 -9.80
CA HIS A 47 16.23 -2.42 -10.68
C HIS A 47 15.84 -3.17 -11.96
N TRP A 48 16.81 -3.84 -12.60
CA TRP A 48 16.52 -4.65 -13.78
C TRP A 48 15.55 -5.79 -13.44
N TYR A 49 15.78 -6.52 -12.36
CA TYR A 49 14.99 -7.66 -11.95
C TYR A 49 13.54 -7.30 -11.58
N LEU A 50 13.35 -6.21 -10.86
CA LEU A 50 12.04 -5.82 -10.32
C LEU A 50 11.21 -4.98 -11.29
N GLU A 51 11.84 -4.15 -12.13
CA GLU A 51 11.13 -3.17 -12.96
C GLU A 51 11.17 -3.50 -14.45
N LEU A 52 12.35 -3.85 -14.98
CA LEU A 52 12.53 -4.05 -16.41
C LEU A 52 12.19 -5.48 -16.85
N TYR A 53 12.67 -6.48 -16.13
CA TYR A 53 12.42 -7.88 -16.46
C TYR A 53 10.92 -8.23 -16.53
N PRO A 54 10.05 -7.83 -15.59
CA PRO A 54 8.65 -8.16 -15.67
C PRO A 54 7.90 -7.49 -16.83
N SER A 55 8.35 -6.31 -17.26
CA SER A 55 7.63 -5.47 -18.23
C SER A 55 8.15 -5.54 -19.65
N ALA A 56 9.46 -5.71 -19.84
CA ALA A 56 10.10 -5.50 -21.15
C ALA A 56 10.88 -6.71 -21.66
N TYR A 57 11.29 -7.66 -20.78
CA TYR A 57 12.19 -8.74 -21.15
C TYR A 57 11.47 -10.10 -21.13
N THR A 58 11.50 -10.82 -22.25
CA THR A 58 10.68 -12.03 -22.45
C THR A 58 11.47 -13.20 -23.03
N THR A 59 12.80 -13.16 -23.07
CA THR A 59 13.62 -14.23 -23.63
C THR A 59 14.07 -15.22 -22.55
N ASP A 60 14.50 -16.43 -22.99
CA ASP A 60 15.09 -17.43 -22.07
C ASP A 60 16.40 -16.94 -21.44
N VAL A 61 17.11 -16.02 -22.10
CA VAL A 61 18.31 -15.39 -21.53
C VAL A 61 17.93 -14.48 -20.38
N ASP A 62 16.83 -13.76 -20.52
CA ASP A 62 16.32 -12.89 -19.47
C ASP A 62 15.84 -13.69 -18.26
N ASP A 63 15.17 -14.82 -18.49
CA ASP A 63 14.75 -15.73 -17.40
C ASP A 63 15.95 -16.30 -16.64
N ARG A 64 17.01 -16.68 -17.33
CA ARG A 64 18.24 -17.15 -16.68
C ARG A 64 18.89 -16.04 -15.84
N ARG A 65 18.98 -14.82 -16.40
CA ARG A 65 19.50 -13.68 -15.65
C ARG A 65 18.62 -13.35 -14.44
N ALA A 66 17.31 -13.40 -14.57
CA ALA A 66 16.39 -13.20 -13.44
C ALA A 66 16.60 -14.25 -12.34
N ALA A 67 16.76 -15.53 -12.72
CA ALA A 67 17.04 -16.60 -11.77
C ALA A 67 18.41 -16.43 -11.06
N GLU A 68 19.42 -15.91 -11.75
CA GLU A 68 20.71 -15.57 -11.14
C GLU A 68 20.60 -14.44 -10.13
N ILE A 69 19.83 -13.37 -10.46
CA ILE A 69 19.61 -12.26 -9.53
C ILE A 69 18.75 -12.73 -8.34
N ALA A 70 17.72 -13.55 -8.57
CA ALA A 70 16.92 -14.12 -7.49
C ALA A 70 17.77 -14.90 -6.47
N LYS A 71 18.81 -15.64 -6.92
CA LYS A 71 19.77 -16.31 -6.03
C LYS A 71 20.64 -15.32 -5.25
N LYS A 72 20.96 -14.15 -5.82
CA LYS A 72 21.73 -13.12 -5.12
C LYS A 72 20.99 -12.50 -3.93
N LEU A 73 19.63 -12.54 -3.93
CA LEU A 73 18.83 -12.02 -2.81
C LEU A 73 19.22 -12.67 -1.48
N ASP A 74 19.38 -13.99 -1.49
CA ASP A 74 19.85 -14.75 -0.32
C ASP A 74 21.23 -14.27 0.14
N GLY A 75 22.18 -14.17 -0.78
CA GLY A 75 23.53 -13.69 -0.48
C GLY A 75 23.56 -12.25 0.05
N TRP A 76 22.71 -11.36 -0.45
CA TRP A 76 22.60 -10.00 0.10
C TRP A 76 22.00 -9.99 1.50
N GLY A 77 21.03 -10.85 1.80
CA GLY A 77 20.47 -11.02 3.13
C GLY A 77 21.49 -11.49 4.15
N GLN A 78 22.27 -12.51 3.80
CA GLN A 78 23.39 -13.01 4.62
C GLN A 78 24.49 -11.94 4.81
N ALA A 79 24.80 -11.19 3.75
CA ALA A 79 25.78 -10.12 3.82
C ALA A 79 25.31 -8.97 4.75
N LEU A 80 24.02 -8.62 4.73
CA LEU A 80 23.42 -7.66 5.69
C LEU A 80 23.55 -8.19 7.12
N PHE A 81 23.24 -9.46 7.34
CA PHE A 81 23.37 -10.07 8.67
C PHE A 81 24.81 -10.02 9.15
N ASN A 82 25.75 -10.44 8.33
CA ASN A 82 27.17 -10.43 8.67
C ASN A 82 27.72 -9.00 8.88
N ALA A 83 27.24 -8.02 8.12
CA ALA A 83 27.66 -6.62 8.29
C ALA A 83 27.27 -6.04 9.68
N VAL A 84 26.24 -6.60 10.32
CA VAL A 84 25.77 -6.16 11.64
C VAL A 84 26.21 -7.14 12.74
N PHE A 85 26.16 -8.45 12.49
CA PHE A 85 26.28 -9.49 13.50
C PHE A 85 27.48 -10.43 13.28
N ALA A 86 28.55 -9.99 12.57
CA ALA A 86 29.70 -10.84 12.21
C ALA A 86 30.46 -11.42 13.41
N GLY A 87 30.39 -10.80 14.55
CA GLY A 87 31.11 -11.32 15.71
C GLY A 87 30.80 -10.66 17.03
N GLY A 88 31.37 -11.24 18.09
CA GLY A 88 31.35 -10.69 19.42
C GLY A 88 29.97 -10.41 19.97
N LYS A 89 29.88 -9.32 20.72
CA LYS A 89 28.68 -8.94 21.48
C LYS A 89 27.42 -8.76 20.62
N ALA A 90 27.54 -8.30 19.36
CA ALA A 90 26.37 -8.11 18.49
C ALA A 90 25.67 -9.44 18.19
N ARG A 91 26.47 -10.51 17.96
CA ARG A 91 25.93 -11.86 17.73
C ARG A 91 25.29 -12.44 18.98
N ASP A 92 25.92 -12.19 20.15
CA ASP A 92 25.37 -12.63 21.43
C ASP A 92 24.04 -11.95 21.74
N LEU A 93 23.90 -10.66 21.42
CA LEU A 93 22.63 -9.93 21.58
C LEU A 93 21.55 -10.48 20.64
N MET A 94 21.89 -10.82 19.39
CA MET A 94 20.93 -11.43 18.46
C MET A 94 20.49 -12.81 18.94
N GLN A 95 21.42 -13.63 19.48
CA GLN A 95 21.07 -14.93 20.05
C GLN A 95 20.17 -14.78 21.27
N ARG A 96 20.51 -13.92 22.23
CA ARG A 96 19.66 -13.64 23.40
C ARG A 96 18.28 -13.14 23.00
N PHE A 97 18.19 -12.30 21.95
CA PHE A 97 16.92 -11.82 21.41
C PHE A 97 16.07 -12.95 20.83
N ARG A 98 16.70 -13.95 20.18
CA ARG A 98 16.02 -15.15 19.66
C ARG A 98 15.58 -16.13 20.75
N ASP A 99 16.39 -16.28 21.80
CA ASP A 99 16.14 -17.23 22.90
C ASP A 99 14.91 -16.83 23.75
N ILE A 100 14.49 -15.58 23.67
CA ILE A 100 13.28 -15.10 24.36
C ILE A 100 12.05 -15.42 23.50
N ASP A 101 11.27 -16.39 23.94
CA ASP A 101 10.03 -16.84 23.26
C ASP A 101 8.86 -15.87 23.51
N GLU A 102 8.98 -14.65 23.02
CA GLU A 102 7.93 -13.64 23.09
C GLU A 102 7.34 -13.32 21.71
N LYS A 103 6.00 -13.27 21.65
CA LYS A 103 5.30 -12.79 20.45
C LYS A 103 5.50 -11.29 20.25
N GLY A 104 5.66 -10.90 19.00
CA GLY A 104 5.77 -9.49 18.63
C GLY A 104 7.20 -8.93 18.72
N ARG A 105 8.22 -9.79 18.71
CA ARG A 105 9.64 -9.40 18.60
C ARG A 105 9.87 -8.56 17.36
N GLN A 106 10.73 -7.55 17.48
CA GLN A 106 10.99 -6.61 16.39
C GLN A 106 12.46 -6.28 16.25
N VAL A 107 12.95 -6.29 15.01
CA VAL A 107 14.22 -5.67 14.61
C VAL A 107 13.93 -4.28 14.06
N THR A 108 14.48 -3.25 14.71
CA THR A 108 14.26 -1.85 14.33
C THR A 108 15.52 -1.25 13.72
N ILE A 109 15.44 -0.78 12.50
CA ILE A 109 16.48 -0.04 11.81
C ILE A 109 16.30 1.45 12.15
N SER A 110 17.11 1.97 13.04
CA SER A 110 17.04 3.38 13.47
C SER A 110 18.11 4.19 12.75
N ALA A 111 17.71 4.92 11.70
CA ALA A 111 18.59 5.69 10.84
C ALA A 111 17.90 6.93 10.29
N SER A 112 18.68 7.98 10.00
CA SER A 112 18.24 9.17 9.24
C SER A 112 18.82 9.20 7.82
N HIS A 113 19.85 8.40 7.56
CA HIS A 113 20.54 8.42 6.27
C HIS A 113 19.83 7.57 5.22
N PRO A 114 19.50 8.12 4.02
CA PRO A 114 18.77 7.40 2.98
C PRO A 114 19.45 6.09 2.54
N ALA A 115 20.79 6.08 2.42
CA ALA A 115 21.51 4.87 1.98
C ALA A 115 21.38 3.69 2.95
N VAL A 116 21.15 3.95 4.25
CA VAL A 116 20.88 2.90 5.25
C VAL A 116 19.42 2.44 5.13
N LEU A 117 18.48 3.39 5.04
CA LEU A 117 17.05 3.08 4.94
C LEU A 117 16.71 2.34 3.63
N ALA A 118 17.46 2.60 2.55
CA ALA A 118 17.30 1.95 1.24
C ALA A 118 17.89 0.53 1.15
N GLN A 119 18.60 0.04 2.18
CA GLN A 119 19.01 -1.37 2.19
C GLN A 119 17.77 -2.27 2.32
N PRO A 120 17.76 -3.46 1.69
CA PRO A 120 16.64 -4.40 1.74
C PRO A 120 16.65 -5.17 3.07
N TRP A 121 16.38 -4.48 4.17
CA TRP A 121 16.43 -5.04 5.52
C TRP A 121 15.50 -6.23 5.72
N GLU A 122 14.48 -6.36 4.91
CA GLU A 122 13.56 -7.48 4.88
C GLU A 122 14.25 -8.78 4.45
N LEU A 123 15.39 -8.70 3.73
CA LEU A 123 16.23 -9.85 3.39
C LEU A 123 17.15 -10.30 4.53
N LEU A 124 17.26 -9.54 5.62
CA LEU A 124 18.18 -9.84 6.73
C LEU A 124 17.97 -11.25 7.29
N HIS A 125 19.00 -12.10 7.20
CA HIS A 125 18.99 -13.47 7.74
C HIS A 125 20.40 -14.04 7.85
N ASP A 126 20.55 -15.08 8.69
CA ASP A 126 21.72 -15.95 8.74
C ASP A 126 21.47 -17.32 8.09
N GLN A 127 20.40 -17.99 8.47
CA GLN A 127 19.94 -19.27 7.91
C GLN A 127 18.48 -19.19 7.44
N THR A 128 17.66 -18.47 8.19
CA THR A 128 16.21 -18.33 7.95
C THR A 128 15.85 -16.85 7.99
N TYR A 129 15.01 -16.39 7.04
CA TYR A 129 14.51 -15.02 7.05
C TYR A 129 13.72 -14.74 8.34
N LEU A 130 13.88 -13.56 8.90
CA LEU A 130 13.29 -13.20 10.22
C LEU A 130 11.77 -13.38 10.28
N PHE A 131 11.06 -13.13 9.18
CA PHE A 131 9.61 -13.32 9.10
C PHE A 131 9.18 -14.80 9.06
N LEU A 132 10.11 -15.74 8.79
CA LEU A 132 9.89 -17.20 8.81
C LEU A 132 10.23 -17.83 10.16
N GLU A 133 10.80 -17.07 11.10
CA GLU A 133 11.08 -17.59 12.44
C GLU A 133 9.77 -17.80 13.25
N GLU A 134 9.79 -18.70 14.21
CA GLU A 134 8.66 -18.99 15.11
C GLU A 134 9.02 -18.62 16.57
N PRO A 135 8.35 -17.62 17.15
CA PRO A 135 7.45 -16.62 16.55
C PRO A 135 8.17 -15.69 15.57
N SER A 136 7.46 -15.18 14.55
CA SER A 136 8.04 -14.29 13.54
C SER A 136 8.66 -13.03 14.14
N ILE A 137 9.75 -12.56 13.54
CA ILE A 137 10.43 -11.32 13.90
C ILE A 137 10.16 -10.27 12.83
N SER A 138 9.44 -9.22 13.19
CA SER A 138 9.10 -8.14 12.26
C SER A 138 10.25 -7.17 12.09
N VAL A 139 10.58 -6.81 10.85
CA VAL A 139 11.55 -5.77 10.52
C VAL A 139 10.84 -4.44 10.32
N ARG A 140 11.32 -3.38 10.95
CA ARG A 140 10.77 -2.04 10.79
C ARG A 140 11.87 -0.97 10.74
N ARG A 141 11.52 0.17 10.16
CA ARG A 141 12.37 1.36 10.12
C ARG A 141 11.84 2.42 11.08
N ARG A 142 12.75 3.14 11.74
CA ARG A 142 12.44 4.26 12.64
C ARG A 142 13.38 5.42 12.38
N LEU A 143 12.83 6.63 12.28
CA LEU A 143 13.67 7.85 12.17
C LEU A 143 13.99 8.40 13.56
N PRO A 144 15.27 8.63 13.87
CA PRO A 144 15.65 9.36 15.09
C PRO A 144 15.11 10.79 15.06
N GLY A 145 14.75 11.33 16.22
CA GLY A 145 14.26 12.71 16.33
C GLY A 145 12.88 12.97 15.73
N ALA A 146 12.14 11.94 15.38
CA ALA A 146 10.76 12.08 14.89
C ALA A 146 9.86 12.73 15.96
N THR A 147 8.81 13.45 15.51
CA THR A 147 7.74 13.93 16.37
C THR A 147 7.14 12.76 17.14
N ARG A 148 6.90 12.94 18.44
CA ARG A 148 6.33 11.87 19.27
C ARG A 148 4.98 11.41 18.68
N PRO A 149 4.82 10.12 18.34
CA PRO A 149 3.59 9.61 17.83
C PRO A 149 2.52 9.57 18.93
N PHE A 150 1.26 9.71 18.55
CA PHE A 150 0.17 9.44 19.48
C PHE A 150 -0.01 7.92 19.67
N ALA A 151 -0.56 7.54 20.80
CA ALA A 151 -0.86 6.12 21.08
C ALA A 151 -2.07 5.66 20.28
N VAL A 152 -1.89 4.62 19.47
CA VAL A 152 -2.97 3.93 18.77
C VAL A 152 -3.47 2.81 19.66
N ARG A 153 -4.79 2.80 19.92
CA ARG A 153 -5.46 1.73 20.70
C ARG A 153 -6.31 0.89 19.75
N PRO A 154 -6.34 -0.44 19.93
CA PRO A 154 -7.25 -1.29 19.18
C PRO A 154 -8.70 -0.86 19.34
N LYS A 155 -9.46 -0.91 18.25
CA LYS A 155 -10.88 -0.57 18.18
C LYS A 155 -11.70 -1.76 17.71
N ASP A 156 -12.98 -1.78 17.99
CA ASP A 156 -13.88 -2.83 17.49
C ASP A 156 -14.23 -2.61 16.02
N ARG A 157 -14.17 -1.37 15.57
CA ARG A 157 -14.41 -0.98 14.18
C ARG A 157 -13.37 0.04 13.73
N LEU A 158 -12.96 -0.09 12.46
CA LEU A 158 -12.05 0.85 11.79
C LEU A 158 -12.73 1.49 10.60
N HIS A 159 -12.29 2.68 10.27
CA HIS A 159 -12.65 3.38 9.05
C HIS A 159 -11.44 3.56 8.14
N LEU A 160 -11.49 2.92 6.96
CA LEU A 160 -10.48 2.99 5.92
C LEU A 160 -10.91 3.98 4.84
N LEU A 161 -10.09 5.00 4.60
CA LEU A 161 -10.25 5.95 3.51
C LEU A 161 -9.29 5.63 2.38
N PHE A 162 -9.82 5.19 1.23
CA PHE A 162 -9.06 5.07 -0.01
C PHE A 162 -8.92 6.42 -0.70
N VAL A 163 -7.68 6.74 -1.09
CA VAL A 163 -7.33 7.87 -1.95
C VAL A 163 -6.77 7.29 -3.25
N VAL A 164 -7.64 7.06 -4.22
CA VAL A 164 -7.26 6.55 -5.55
C VAL A 164 -7.01 7.75 -6.45
N SER A 165 -5.74 8.09 -6.63
CA SER A 165 -5.33 9.26 -7.42
C SER A 165 -4.85 8.85 -8.82
N ARG A 166 -5.53 9.35 -9.85
CA ARG A 166 -5.27 9.05 -11.26
C ARG A 166 -5.28 10.33 -12.10
N PRO A 167 -4.29 11.22 -11.93
CA PRO A 167 -4.20 12.44 -12.74
C PRO A 167 -4.16 12.12 -14.24
N GLN A 168 -4.85 12.92 -15.05
CA GLN A 168 -4.97 12.68 -16.50
C GLN A 168 -3.63 12.83 -17.25
N ASP A 169 -2.71 13.60 -16.69
CA ASP A 169 -1.36 13.85 -17.19
C ASP A 169 -0.28 12.96 -16.54
N ALA A 170 -0.69 11.90 -15.85
CA ALA A 170 0.16 10.84 -15.33
C ALA A 170 -0.09 9.51 -16.08
N HIS A 171 0.83 8.55 -15.92
CA HIS A 171 0.64 7.21 -16.46
C HIS A 171 -0.58 6.53 -15.82
N PHE A 172 -1.41 5.85 -16.64
CA PHE A 172 -2.61 5.19 -16.14
C PHE A 172 -2.25 3.90 -15.40
N ILE A 173 -2.68 3.80 -14.15
CA ILE A 173 -2.69 2.58 -13.34
C ILE A 173 -4.15 2.15 -13.17
N ASP A 174 -4.43 0.84 -13.12
CA ASP A 174 -5.80 0.36 -12.88
C ASP A 174 -6.29 0.84 -11.50
N PRO A 175 -7.33 1.70 -11.44
CA PRO A 175 -7.80 2.29 -10.18
C PRO A 175 -8.59 1.30 -9.30
N ARG A 176 -8.86 0.10 -9.81
CA ARG A 176 -9.67 -0.91 -9.13
C ARG A 176 -8.85 -2.05 -8.54
N ALA A 177 -7.61 -2.20 -8.99
CA ALA A 177 -6.78 -3.35 -8.68
C ALA A 177 -6.61 -3.57 -7.17
N ASP A 178 -5.99 -2.63 -6.48
CA ASP A 178 -5.77 -2.73 -5.05
C ASP A 178 -7.07 -2.60 -4.23
N PRO A 179 -7.94 -1.60 -4.51
CA PRO A 179 -9.19 -1.49 -3.78
C PRO A 179 -10.07 -2.73 -3.85
N GLN A 180 -10.13 -3.42 -4.99
CA GLN A 180 -10.91 -4.64 -5.12
C GLN A 180 -10.37 -5.75 -4.22
N ALA A 181 -9.07 -6.01 -4.25
CA ALA A 181 -8.44 -7.04 -3.42
C ALA A 181 -8.63 -6.76 -1.92
N VAL A 182 -8.48 -5.50 -1.51
CA VAL A 182 -8.67 -5.07 -0.11
C VAL A 182 -10.13 -5.22 0.31
N MET A 183 -11.08 -4.79 -0.52
CA MET A 183 -12.52 -4.93 -0.21
C MET A 183 -12.93 -6.40 -0.14
N ASP A 184 -12.45 -7.25 -1.06
CA ASP A 184 -12.70 -8.70 -1.05
C ASP A 184 -12.20 -9.32 0.27
N ALA A 185 -11.00 -8.96 0.72
CA ALA A 185 -10.43 -9.44 1.97
C ALA A 185 -11.22 -8.96 3.20
N ILE A 186 -11.63 -7.69 3.23
CA ILE A 186 -12.42 -7.12 4.33
C ILE A 186 -13.80 -7.78 4.40
N GLU A 187 -14.48 -7.93 3.28
CA GLU A 187 -15.80 -8.57 3.20
C GLU A 187 -15.76 -10.03 3.64
N ALA A 188 -14.70 -10.75 3.28
CA ALA A 188 -14.53 -12.15 3.65
C ALA A 188 -14.15 -12.36 5.13
N HIS A 189 -13.36 -11.45 5.72
CA HIS A 189 -12.72 -11.71 7.02
C HIS A 189 -13.11 -10.75 8.15
N ALA A 190 -13.65 -9.56 7.82
CA ALA A 190 -14.09 -8.57 8.81
C ALA A 190 -15.35 -7.81 8.37
N PRO A 191 -16.40 -8.49 7.90
CA PRO A 191 -17.61 -7.80 7.45
C PRO A 191 -18.20 -6.94 8.57
N GLY A 192 -18.44 -5.65 8.26
CA GLY A 192 -18.97 -4.67 9.19
C GLY A 192 -17.99 -4.15 10.27
N ARG A 193 -16.76 -4.68 10.31
CA ARG A 193 -15.74 -4.21 11.27
C ARG A 193 -14.74 -3.21 10.65
N ILE A 194 -14.54 -3.27 9.34
CA ILE A 194 -13.78 -2.26 8.60
C ILE A 194 -14.73 -1.68 7.57
N THR A 195 -15.06 -0.40 7.70
CA THR A 195 -15.82 0.34 6.70
C THR A 195 -14.86 0.99 5.73
N VAL A 196 -15.18 0.89 4.44
CA VAL A 196 -14.36 1.45 3.36
C VAL A 196 -15.07 2.65 2.75
N GLU A 197 -14.35 3.76 2.65
CA GLU A 197 -14.80 4.99 1.99
C GLU A 197 -13.78 5.38 0.91
N PHE A 198 -14.27 5.92 -0.21
CA PHE A 198 -13.43 6.45 -1.28
C PHE A 198 -13.44 7.96 -1.29
N LEU A 199 -12.27 8.59 -1.26
CA LEU A 199 -12.15 10.04 -1.40
C LEU A 199 -12.43 10.47 -2.84
N ARG A 200 -13.44 11.28 -3.03
CA ARG A 200 -13.86 11.80 -4.34
C ARG A 200 -14.17 13.30 -4.27
N PRO A 201 -13.52 14.15 -5.06
CA PRO A 201 -12.33 13.87 -5.88
C PRO A 201 -11.09 13.56 -5.03
N ALA A 202 -10.06 12.92 -5.63
CA ALA A 202 -8.82 12.59 -4.96
C ALA A 202 -7.88 13.81 -4.87
N THR A 203 -8.37 14.92 -4.32
CA THR A 203 -7.61 16.17 -4.12
C THR A 203 -7.15 16.30 -2.67
N ILE A 204 -6.06 17.03 -2.45
CA ILE A 204 -5.60 17.30 -1.09
C ILE A 204 -6.61 18.11 -0.28
N SER A 205 -7.31 19.04 -0.90
CA SER A 205 -8.37 19.82 -0.25
C SER A 205 -9.54 18.94 0.22
N ALA A 206 -9.97 17.99 -0.63
CA ALA A 206 -11.02 17.03 -0.27
C ALA A 206 -10.57 16.13 0.89
N LEU A 207 -9.30 15.67 0.90
CA LEU A 207 -8.75 14.88 2.00
C LEU A 207 -8.79 15.67 3.32
N VAL A 208 -8.30 16.89 3.32
CA VAL A 208 -8.30 17.76 4.51
C VAL A 208 -9.70 18.00 5.05
N ASN A 209 -10.64 18.31 4.15
CA ASN A 209 -12.04 18.55 4.53
C ASN A 209 -12.67 17.27 5.10
N ARG A 210 -12.46 16.12 4.45
CA ARG A 210 -12.97 14.83 4.93
C ARG A 210 -12.42 14.44 6.31
N LEU A 211 -11.13 14.66 6.55
CA LEU A 211 -10.50 14.37 7.83
C LEU A 211 -10.97 15.30 8.97
N LYS A 212 -11.39 16.53 8.65
CA LYS A 212 -11.94 17.50 9.62
C LYS A 212 -13.44 17.36 9.85
N ASP A 213 -14.13 16.59 9.04
CA ASP A 213 -15.58 16.42 9.09
C ASP A 213 -15.98 15.63 10.34
N GLN A 214 -16.60 16.29 11.30
CA GLN A 214 -17.01 15.70 12.59
C GLN A 214 -18.33 14.92 12.48
N ASP A 215 -19.09 15.10 11.40
CA ASP A 215 -20.35 14.39 11.16
C ASP A 215 -20.10 13.00 10.56
N LYS A 216 -18.86 12.71 10.16
CA LYS A 216 -18.44 11.44 9.59
C LYS A 216 -17.54 10.63 10.54
N PRO A 217 -17.46 9.31 10.35
CA PRO A 217 -16.56 8.47 11.15
C PRO A 217 -15.10 8.94 11.06
N VAL A 218 -14.40 8.86 12.19
CA VAL A 218 -12.96 9.16 12.25
C VAL A 218 -12.19 8.18 11.38
N VAL A 219 -11.32 8.69 10.53
CA VAL A 219 -10.48 7.89 9.64
C VAL A 219 -9.31 7.29 10.45
N ASP A 220 -9.23 5.97 10.49
CA ASP A 220 -8.16 5.24 11.19
C ASP A 220 -7.00 4.90 10.25
N ILE A 221 -7.33 4.58 9.00
CA ILE A 221 -6.38 4.17 7.96
C ILE A 221 -6.60 5.03 6.72
N VAL A 222 -5.52 5.56 6.17
CA VAL A 222 -5.52 6.14 4.82
C VAL A 222 -4.72 5.23 3.91
N HIS A 223 -5.35 4.71 2.85
CA HIS A 223 -4.69 3.94 1.80
C HIS A 223 -4.60 4.81 0.54
N PHE A 224 -3.39 5.23 0.22
CA PHE A 224 -3.11 5.99 -1.00
C PHE A 224 -2.68 5.03 -2.11
N ASP A 225 -3.43 5.02 -3.19
CA ASP A 225 -3.15 4.28 -4.42
C ASP A 225 -2.98 5.28 -5.56
N GLY A 226 -1.74 5.44 -6.03
CA GLY A 226 -1.40 6.47 -7.02
C GLY A 226 0.06 6.48 -7.41
N HIS A 227 0.55 7.65 -7.78
CA HIS A 227 1.93 7.87 -8.15
C HIS A 227 2.70 8.60 -7.05
N GLY A 228 3.99 8.30 -6.94
CA GLY A 228 4.96 9.07 -6.18
C GLY A 228 5.97 9.75 -7.10
N ALA A 229 6.61 10.80 -6.61
CA ALA A 229 7.74 11.46 -7.26
C ALA A 229 8.77 11.89 -6.23
N TYR A 230 10.04 11.89 -6.62
CA TYR A 230 11.14 12.37 -5.80
C TYR A 230 11.74 13.65 -6.41
N ASP A 231 11.91 14.68 -5.59
CA ASP A 231 12.47 15.96 -6.00
C ASP A 231 13.99 15.99 -5.73
N ALA A 232 14.75 15.56 -6.71
CA ALA A 232 16.22 15.49 -6.58
C ALA A 232 16.90 16.88 -6.68
N ASP A 233 16.27 17.85 -7.33
CA ASP A 233 16.87 19.14 -7.69
C ASP A 233 16.06 20.39 -7.23
N GLY A 234 14.99 20.19 -6.48
CA GLY A 234 14.12 21.27 -5.99
C GLY A 234 13.10 21.79 -6.99
N ARG A 235 13.07 21.29 -8.23
CA ARG A 235 12.19 21.81 -9.30
C ARG A 235 10.74 21.39 -9.16
N LEU A 236 10.48 20.21 -8.55
CA LEU A 236 9.11 19.75 -8.31
C LEU A 236 8.40 20.63 -7.30
N ALA A 237 9.14 21.14 -6.32
CA ALA A 237 8.62 22.07 -5.31
C ALA A 237 8.03 23.34 -5.92
N GLU A 238 8.62 23.87 -6.99
CA GLU A 238 8.18 25.07 -7.68
C GLU A 238 6.86 24.86 -8.45
N SER A 239 6.53 23.59 -8.80
CA SER A 239 5.31 23.23 -9.54
C SER A 239 4.12 22.85 -8.62
N ALA A 240 4.29 22.93 -7.30
CA ALA A 240 3.22 22.59 -6.36
C ALA A 240 2.01 23.51 -6.50
N GLY A 241 0.80 22.94 -6.47
CA GLY A 241 -0.45 23.64 -6.68
C GLY A 241 -0.80 24.64 -5.55
N ARG A 242 -1.77 25.54 -5.81
CA ARG A 242 -2.19 26.57 -4.85
C ARG A 242 -2.74 26.01 -3.54
N ALA A 243 -3.49 24.91 -3.58
CA ALA A 243 -4.03 24.25 -2.40
C ALA A 243 -2.92 23.70 -1.51
N HIS A 244 -1.91 23.06 -2.10
CA HIS A 244 -0.72 22.59 -1.40
C HIS A 244 0.06 23.75 -0.76
N SER A 245 0.27 24.85 -1.49
CA SER A 245 0.97 26.04 -1.00
C SER A 245 0.25 26.71 0.18
N ALA A 246 -1.09 26.71 0.19
CA ALA A 246 -1.88 27.20 1.32
C ALA A 246 -1.70 26.30 2.56
N LEU A 247 -1.79 24.98 2.37
CA LEU A 247 -1.59 24.00 3.45
C LEU A 247 -0.16 24.05 4.03
N MET A 248 0.84 24.30 3.21
CA MET A 248 2.21 24.51 3.66
C MET A 248 2.33 25.70 4.62
N ARG A 249 1.74 26.85 4.26
CA ARG A 249 1.73 28.01 5.14
C ARG A 249 1.03 27.72 6.46
N ASP A 250 -0.16 27.11 6.43
CA ASP A 250 -0.91 26.74 7.63
C ASP A 250 -0.19 25.73 8.52
N ALA A 251 0.59 24.83 7.90
CA ALA A 251 1.37 23.82 8.61
C ALA A 251 2.75 24.34 9.08
N GLY A 252 3.16 25.54 8.65
CA GLY A 252 4.51 26.07 8.93
C GLY A 252 5.61 25.18 8.35
N VAL A 253 5.41 24.68 7.12
CA VAL A 253 6.37 23.82 6.41
C VAL A 253 7.04 24.62 5.30
N THR A 254 8.35 24.62 5.26
CA THR A 254 9.15 25.07 4.11
C THR A 254 9.42 23.90 3.18
N VAL A 255 9.41 24.15 1.88
CA VAL A 255 9.82 23.14 0.90
C VAL A 255 11.34 23.05 0.90
N GLU A 256 11.83 21.84 1.11
CA GLU A 256 13.25 21.52 0.96
C GLU A 256 13.45 20.65 -0.28
N PRO A 257 14.54 20.77 -1.02
CA PRO A 257 14.88 19.79 -2.06
C PRO A 257 15.10 18.39 -1.45
N HIS A 258 15.21 17.39 -2.27
CA HIS A 258 15.43 16.00 -1.85
C HIS A 258 14.32 15.42 -0.97
N GLN A 259 13.06 15.61 -1.36
CA GLN A 259 11.94 14.99 -0.67
C GLN A 259 10.95 14.32 -1.64
N GLY A 260 10.21 13.34 -1.10
CA GLY A 260 9.17 12.63 -1.84
C GLY A 260 7.84 13.38 -1.83
N TYR A 261 7.13 13.28 -2.94
CA TYR A 261 5.80 13.81 -3.16
C TYR A 261 4.85 12.68 -3.55
N LEU A 262 3.58 12.83 -3.19
CA LEU A 262 2.49 12.04 -3.74
C LEU A 262 1.74 12.89 -4.78
N LEU A 263 1.36 12.26 -5.88
CA LEU A 263 0.59 12.91 -6.94
C LEU A 263 -0.89 12.78 -6.63
N PHE A 264 -1.49 13.84 -6.13
CA PHE A 264 -2.93 14.00 -6.02
C PHE A 264 -3.52 14.55 -7.33
N GLU A 265 -4.83 14.70 -7.39
CA GLU A 265 -5.49 15.40 -8.46
C GLU A 265 -5.76 16.85 -8.05
N ASP A 266 -5.71 17.79 -9.01
CA ASP A 266 -6.24 19.14 -8.85
C ASP A 266 -7.75 19.17 -9.20
N GLU A 267 -8.38 20.33 -9.13
CA GLU A 267 -9.80 20.55 -9.48
C GLU A 267 -10.12 20.29 -10.97
N HIS A 268 -9.10 20.20 -11.83
CA HIS A 268 -9.21 19.88 -13.25
C HIS A 268 -8.83 18.42 -13.57
N GLY A 269 -8.51 17.61 -12.53
CA GLY A 269 -8.08 16.24 -12.67
C GLY A 269 -6.67 16.07 -13.23
N LYS A 270 -5.82 17.10 -13.12
CA LYS A 270 -4.39 17.04 -13.42
C LYS A 270 -3.60 16.79 -12.14
N LYS A 271 -2.30 16.49 -12.28
CA LYS A 271 -1.42 16.23 -11.15
C LYS A 271 -1.26 17.45 -10.24
N ASP A 272 -1.42 17.24 -8.95
CA ASP A 272 -1.07 18.15 -7.86
C ASP A 272 -0.06 17.47 -6.94
N LEU A 273 1.13 18.06 -6.82
CA LEU A 273 2.23 17.50 -6.04
C LEU A 273 2.07 17.85 -4.56
N VAL A 274 1.87 16.85 -3.71
CA VAL A 274 1.71 17.01 -2.27
C VAL A 274 2.93 16.47 -1.53
N SER A 275 3.65 17.34 -0.83
CA SER A 275 4.83 16.91 -0.08
C SER A 275 4.45 16.04 1.12
N ALA A 276 5.30 15.04 1.39
CA ALA A 276 5.13 14.14 2.53
C ALA A 276 5.11 14.88 3.88
N ALA A 277 5.87 15.97 4.00
CA ALA A 277 5.92 16.76 5.24
C ALA A 277 4.59 17.45 5.57
N VAL A 278 3.91 18.02 4.56
CA VAL A 278 2.57 18.61 4.72
C VAL A 278 1.54 17.55 5.04
N LEU A 279 1.52 16.48 4.24
CA LEU A 279 0.58 15.38 4.42
C LEU A 279 0.72 14.74 5.80
N GLY A 280 1.96 14.50 6.26
CA GLY A 280 2.23 13.93 7.56
C GLY A 280 1.67 14.77 8.71
N LYS A 281 1.83 16.11 8.66
CA LYS A 281 1.24 17.00 9.68
C LYS A 281 -0.30 16.98 9.67
N VAL A 282 -0.91 16.94 8.48
CA VAL A 282 -2.37 16.83 8.34
C VAL A 282 -2.86 15.54 8.98
N LEU A 283 -2.28 14.39 8.60
CA LEU A 283 -2.68 13.07 9.09
C LEU A 283 -2.42 12.92 10.61
N HIS A 284 -1.28 13.43 11.10
CA HIS A 284 -0.95 13.39 12.53
C HIS A 284 -1.97 14.19 13.38
N ARG A 285 -2.32 15.40 12.95
CA ARG A 285 -3.34 16.24 13.63
C ARG A 285 -4.70 15.55 13.71
N GLN A 286 -5.06 14.78 12.69
CA GLN A 286 -6.33 14.04 12.61
C GLN A 286 -6.24 12.62 13.18
N LYS A 287 -5.10 12.26 13.80
CA LYS A 287 -4.86 10.99 14.48
C LYS A 287 -5.07 9.75 13.61
N VAL A 288 -4.67 9.82 12.34
CA VAL A 288 -4.65 8.66 11.44
C VAL A 288 -3.57 7.69 11.93
N GLY A 289 -3.96 6.45 12.26
CA GLY A 289 -3.07 5.46 12.90
C GLY A 289 -2.14 4.75 11.94
N LEU A 290 -2.58 4.55 10.70
CA LEU A 290 -1.83 3.87 9.64
C LEU A 290 -2.02 4.57 8.30
N MET A 291 -0.92 4.78 7.58
CA MET A 291 -0.95 5.10 6.16
C MET A 291 -0.34 3.96 5.36
N VAL A 292 -1.05 3.53 4.32
CA VAL A 292 -0.60 2.55 3.34
C VAL A 292 -0.32 3.27 2.03
N LEU A 293 0.86 3.07 1.47
CA LEU A 293 1.31 3.66 0.22
C LEU A 293 1.43 2.56 -0.84
N SER A 294 0.39 2.41 -1.65
CA SER A 294 0.41 1.62 -2.87
C SER A 294 0.68 2.55 -4.04
N ALA A 295 1.93 2.88 -4.24
CA ALA A 295 2.34 3.76 -5.31
C ALA A 295 3.47 3.12 -6.11
N CYS A 296 3.19 2.82 -7.38
CA CYS A 296 4.21 2.36 -8.30
C CYS A 296 5.07 3.53 -8.75
N GLN A 297 6.38 3.33 -8.78
CA GLN A 297 7.33 4.31 -9.31
C GLN A 297 7.29 4.33 -10.83
N SER A 298 6.41 5.08 -11.44
CA SER A 298 6.45 5.28 -12.90
C SER A 298 7.31 6.48 -13.35
N ALA A 299 7.96 7.18 -12.43
CA ALA A 299 8.82 8.32 -12.72
C ALA A 299 10.09 8.31 -11.86
N MET A 300 10.99 7.35 -12.13
CA MET A 300 12.36 7.42 -11.60
C MET A 300 13.12 8.58 -12.28
N ILE A 301 13.25 9.68 -11.59
CA ILE A 301 14.26 10.68 -11.90
C ILE A 301 15.29 10.61 -10.76
N GLY A 302 16.46 10.02 -11.03
CA GLY A 302 17.61 10.15 -10.17
C GLY A 302 18.01 8.98 -9.26
N GLY A 303 17.40 7.78 -9.35
CA GLY A 303 17.92 6.57 -8.68
C GLY A 303 17.69 6.49 -7.17
N GLU A 304 16.94 7.40 -6.56
CA GLU A 304 16.52 7.36 -5.16
C GLU A 304 15.06 6.89 -5.03
N ASP A 305 14.74 6.17 -3.95
CA ASP A 305 13.40 5.66 -3.69
C ASP A 305 12.45 6.76 -3.17
N PRO A 306 11.50 7.29 -3.98
CA PRO A 306 10.60 8.35 -3.54
C PRO A 306 9.63 7.87 -2.46
N MET A 307 9.25 6.58 -2.44
CA MET A 307 8.34 6.07 -1.42
C MET A 307 9.02 5.90 -0.08
N GLY A 308 10.28 5.47 -0.05
CA GLY A 308 11.08 5.47 1.16
C GLY A 308 11.23 6.86 1.75
N SER A 309 11.46 7.89 0.93
CA SER A 309 11.49 9.28 1.37
C SER A 309 10.12 9.76 1.88
N VAL A 310 9.03 9.44 1.20
CA VAL A 310 7.65 9.78 1.65
C VAL A 310 7.35 9.11 2.98
N ALA A 311 7.56 7.81 3.11
CA ALA A 311 7.28 7.08 4.34
C ALA A 311 8.11 7.59 5.53
N ALA A 312 9.39 7.85 5.29
CA ALA A 312 10.28 8.41 6.29
C ALA A 312 9.79 9.78 6.79
N ARG A 313 9.42 10.69 5.89
CA ARG A 313 8.91 12.03 6.24
C ARG A 313 7.56 11.98 6.95
N LEU A 314 6.67 11.09 6.56
CA LEU A 314 5.39 10.88 7.23
C LEU A 314 5.58 10.45 8.69
N THR A 315 6.47 9.47 8.94
CA THR A 315 6.77 9.03 10.31
C THR A 315 7.54 10.10 11.10
N GLN A 316 8.43 10.86 10.46
CA GLN A 316 9.09 12.02 11.08
C GLN A 316 8.08 13.08 11.54
N ALA A 317 6.99 13.27 10.80
CA ALA A 317 5.90 14.17 11.17
C ALA A 317 5.01 13.61 12.31
N GLY A 318 5.27 12.39 12.80
CA GLY A 318 4.59 11.80 13.95
C GLY A 318 3.49 10.77 13.61
N LEU A 319 3.38 10.32 12.35
CA LEU A 319 2.50 9.17 12.06
C LEU A 319 3.02 7.92 12.77
N PRO A 320 2.14 7.18 13.47
CA PRO A 320 2.54 5.97 14.18
C PRO A 320 3.07 4.88 13.28
N SER A 321 2.42 4.65 12.12
CA SER A 321 2.80 3.60 11.17
C SER A 321 2.57 4.00 9.73
N VAL A 322 3.53 3.66 8.86
CA VAL A 322 3.43 3.81 7.39
C VAL A 322 3.93 2.51 6.75
N LEU A 323 3.13 1.91 5.89
CA LEU A 323 3.51 0.80 5.03
C LEU A 323 3.76 1.34 3.62
N ALA A 324 4.94 1.11 3.07
CA ALA A 324 5.36 1.61 1.76
C ALA A 324 6.11 0.57 0.96
N MET A 325 6.15 0.72 -0.37
CA MET A 325 6.96 -0.10 -1.26
C MET A 325 8.35 0.51 -1.46
N THR A 326 9.40 -0.27 -1.28
CA THR A 326 10.79 0.18 -1.41
C THR A 326 11.24 0.34 -2.86
N GLN A 327 10.56 -0.32 -3.80
CA GLN A 327 10.82 -0.26 -5.24
C GLN A 327 9.49 -0.24 -6.00
N SER A 328 9.55 -0.03 -7.32
CA SER A 328 8.40 -0.27 -8.20
C SER A 328 7.93 -1.73 -8.09
N VAL A 329 6.64 -1.91 -8.09
CA VAL A 329 6.01 -3.20 -7.83
C VAL A 329 4.92 -3.47 -8.86
N LEU A 330 4.76 -4.74 -9.23
CA LEU A 330 3.67 -5.17 -10.10
C LEU A 330 2.31 -5.02 -9.41
N VAL A 331 1.29 -4.68 -10.18
CA VAL A 331 -0.10 -4.63 -9.68
C VAL A 331 -0.53 -5.99 -9.09
N ALA A 332 -0.11 -7.11 -9.69
CA ALA A 332 -0.39 -8.45 -9.16
C ALA A 332 0.19 -8.66 -7.75
N THR A 333 1.38 -8.11 -7.49
CA THR A 333 2.03 -8.18 -6.18
C THR A 333 1.29 -7.33 -5.14
N THR A 334 0.90 -6.10 -5.49
CA THR A 334 0.17 -5.23 -4.56
C THR A 334 -1.21 -5.78 -4.24
N GLN A 335 -1.92 -6.34 -5.23
CA GLN A 335 -3.19 -7.02 -5.02
C GLN A 335 -3.07 -8.19 -4.02
N ALA A 336 -2.10 -9.10 -4.24
CA ALA A 336 -1.87 -10.23 -3.36
C ALA A 336 -1.46 -9.75 -1.95
N LEU A 337 -0.48 -8.84 -1.87
CA LEU A 337 0.00 -8.30 -0.61
C LEU A 337 -1.11 -7.64 0.21
N PHE A 338 -1.84 -6.70 -0.38
CA PHE A 338 -2.84 -5.93 0.36
C PHE A 338 -4.08 -6.77 0.68
N GLY A 339 -4.46 -7.70 -0.19
CA GLY A 339 -5.49 -8.69 0.13
C GLY A 339 -5.15 -9.46 1.40
N ASP A 340 -3.97 -10.05 1.47
CA ASP A 340 -3.53 -10.81 2.63
C ASP A 340 -3.23 -9.90 3.85
N PHE A 341 -2.61 -8.74 3.67
CA PHE A 341 -2.35 -7.80 4.76
C PHE A 341 -3.64 -7.38 5.47
N TYR A 342 -4.67 -6.95 4.73
CA TYR A 342 -5.94 -6.55 5.32
C TYR A 342 -6.73 -7.74 5.89
N LYS A 343 -6.62 -8.93 5.32
CA LYS A 343 -7.14 -10.17 5.90
C LYS A 343 -6.56 -10.41 7.31
N PHE A 344 -5.26 -10.33 7.47
CA PHE A 344 -4.60 -10.56 8.75
C PHE A 344 -4.79 -9.41 9.75
N LEU A 345 -4.86 -8.17 9.25
CA LEU A 345 -5.23 -7.01 10.06
C LEU A 345 -6.65 -7.16 10.60
N ALA A 346 -7.58 -7.63 9.79
CA ALA A 346 -8.97 -7.92 10.13
C ALA A 346 -9.11 -8.99 11.22
N GLN A 347 -8.17 -9.92 11.31
CA GLN A 347 -8.08 -10.92 12.37
C GLN A 347 -7.54 -10.38 13.71
N GLY A 348 -7.23 -9.07 13.77
CA GLY A 348 -6.67 -8.43 14.96
C GLY A 348 -5.18 -8.69 15.20
N LYS A 349 -4.43 -9.08 14.14
CA LYS A 349 -2.96 -9.16 14.23
C LYS A 349 -2.36 -7.75 14.32
N ALA A 350 -1.23 -7.63 15.01
CA ALA A 350 -0.43 -6.40 14.99
C ALA A 350 0.04 -6.08 13.55
N ILE A 351 0.24 -4.79 13.23
CA ILE A 351 0.59 -4.34 11.87
C ILE A 351 1.81 -5.09 11.32
N GLY A 352 2.90 -5.21 12.12
CA GLY A 352 4.10 -5.95 11.71
C GLY A 352 3.81 -7.42 11.43
N THR A 353 3.13 -8.11 12.35
CA THR A 353 2.76 -9.53 12.18
C THR A 353 1.82 -9.76 11.00
N ALA A 354 0.88 -8.84 10.75
CA ALA A 354 -0.02 -8.91 9.58
C ALA A 354 0.79 -8.80 8.29
N LEU A 355 1.76 -7.88 8.25
CA LEU A 355 2.66 -7.72 7.10
C LEU A 355 3.57 -8.94 6.90
N ASP A 356 4.15 -9.49 7.96
CA ASP A 356 5.02 -10.68 7.87
C ASP A 356 4.25 -11.90 7.37
N THR A 357 3.00 -12.08 7.81
CA THR A 357 2.16 -13.17 7.32
C THR A 357 1.78 -12.96 5.84
N ALA A 358 1.50 -11.72 5.42
CA ALA A 358 1.28 -11.41 4.00
C ALA A 358 2.55 -11.61 3.16
N ARG A 359 3.73 -11.30 3.70
CA ARG A 359 5.03 -11.59 3.08
C ARG A 359 5.25 -13.09 2.88
N LEU A 360 4.87 -13.90 3.87
CA LEU A 360 4.95 -15.35 3.77
C LEU A 360 4.11 -15.89 2.60
N GLU A 361 2.88 -15.37 2.43
CA GLU A 361 2.04 -15.76 1.29
C GLU A 361 2.68 -15.39 -0.06
N LEU A 362 3.28 -14.18 -0.17
CA LEU A 362 4.01 -13.77 -1.36
C LEU A 362 5.27 -14.62 -1.62
N TYR A 363 5.98 -15.01 -0.56
CA TYR A 363 7.18 -15.86 -0.64
C TYR A 363 6.84 -17.26 -1.12
N LEU A 364 5.73 -17.83 -0.62
CA LEU A 364 5.27 -19.17 -1.00
C LEU A 364 4.65 -19.21 -2.39
N LYS A 365 4.16 -18.07 -2.92
CA LYS A 365 3.49 -17.94 -4.21
C LYS A 365 4.19 -16.88 -5.06
N PRO A 366 5.32 -17.22 -5.70
CA PRO A 366 6.10 -16.27 -6.50
C PRO A 366 5.49 -15.96 -7.88
N GLU A 367 4.39 -16.60 -8.26
CA GLU A 367 3.71 -16.38 -9.53
C GLU A 367 3.08 -14.97 -9.57
N ARG A 368 3.44 -14.18 -10.61
CA ARG A 368 2.96 -12.80 -10.81
C ARG A 368 2.18 -12.64 -12.12
N GLY A 369 1.50 -13.72 -12.52
CA GLY A 369 0.71 -13.77 -13.74
C GLY A 369 1.47 -14.29 -14.95
N GLU A 370 0.82 -14.22 -16.11
CA GLU A 370 1.36 -14.71 -17.36
C GLU A 370 1.81 -13.56 -18.25
N ARG A 371 2.84 -13.79 -19.05
CA ARG A 371 3.31 -12.87 -20.09
C ARG A 371 3.44 -13.57 -21.44
N GLN A 372 3.32 -12.80 -22.50
CA GLN A 372 3.47 -13.31 -23.85
C GLN A 372 4.95 -13.45 -24.21
N ARG A 373 5.34 -14.65 -24.70
CA ARG A 373 6.65 -14.94 -25.28
C ARG A 373 6.47 -15.49 -26.67
N GLY A 374 6.61 -14.66 -27.70
CA GLY A 374 6.28 -15.05 -29.08
C GLY A 374 4.83 -15.51 -29.17
N HIS A 375 4.60 -16.80 -29.46
CA HIS A 375 3.27 -17.41 -29.51
C HIS A 375 2.84 -18.13 -28.22
N GLU A 376 3.73 -18.23 -27.23
CA GLU A 376 3.51 -18.92 -25.97
C GLU A 376 3.15 -17.94 -24.83
N ARG A 377 2.34 -18.41 -23.88
CA ARG A 377 2.18 -17.76 -22.58
C ARG A 377 3.08 -18.43 -21.56
N VAL A 378 3.90 -17.67 -20.90
CA VAL A 378 4.82 -18.15 -19.86
C VAL A 378 4.49 -17.50 -18.52
N GLN A 379 4.56 -18.31 -17.47
CA GLN A 379 4.33 -17.83 -16.10
C GLN A 379 5.49 -16.92 -15.69
N LEU A 380 5.17 -15.74 -15.16
CA LEU A 380 6.13 -14.85 -14.56
C LEU A 380 6.33 -15.24 -13.08
N HIS A 381 7.58 -15.59 -12.72
CA HIS A 381 7.95 -15.81 -11.32
C HIS A 381 8.84 -14.66 -10.85
N LEU A 382 8.50 -14.06 -9.69
CA LEU A 382 9.25 -12.95 -9.13
C LEU A 382 9.32 -13.05 -7.60
N ASN A 383 10.53 -13.02 -7.06
CA ASN A 383 10.76 -12.95 -5.61
C ASN A 383 10.78 -11.49 -5.17
N ASP A 384 9.62 -10.92 -4.98
CA ASP A 384 9.40 -9.50 -4.65
C ASP A 384 8.75 -9.28 -3.28
N TRP A 385 8.64 -10.35 -2.49
CA TRP A 385 8.05 -10.39 -1.15
C TRP A 385 8.72 -9.44 -0.14
N PHE A 386 9.96 -9.04 -0.38
CA PHE A 386 10.75 -8.14 0.49
C PHE A 386 10.51 -6.64 0.22
N LEU A 387 9.74 -6.28 -0.80
CA LEU A 387 9.50 -4.89 -1.19
C LEU A 387 8.66 -4.08 -0.20
N PRO A 388 7.66 -4.67 0.48
CA PRO A 388 6.90 -3.92 1.46
C PRO A 388 7.75 -3.60 2.70
N ALA A 389 7.86 -2.33 3.06
CA ALA A 389 8.61 -1.85 4.21
C ALA A 389 7.71 -1.16 5.24
N LEU A 390 7.88 -1.51 6.51
CA LEU A 390 7.16 -0.90 7.62
C LEU A 390 8.02 0.20 8.26
N TYR A 391 7.51 1.43 8.25
CA TYR A 391 8.04 2.56 9.02
C TYR A 391 7.15 2.76 10.25
N GLN A 392 7.74 2.75 11.45
CA GLN A 392 6.97 2.79 12.67
C GLN A 392 7.69 3.56 13.78
N SER A 393 7.06 4.64 14.26
CA SER A 393 7.60 5.51 15.28
C SER A 393 7.26 5.04 16.71
N GLY A 394 6.15 4.33 16.87
CA GLY A 394 5.64 3.83 18.14
C GLY A 394 5.93 2.35 18.40
N PRO A 395 5.42 1.79 19.49
CA PRO A 395 5.65 0.40 19.86
C PRO A 395 5.01 -0.61 18.92
N GLY A 396 4.13 -0.19 18.01
CA GLY A 396 3.35 -1.07 17.18
C GLY A 396 2.21 -1.75 17.95
N GLY A 397 1.26 -2.32 17.24
CA GLY A 397 0.16 -3.04 17.85
C GLY A 397 -0.92 -3.39 16.84
N ALA A 398 -1.95 -4.08 17.32
CA ALA A 398 -3.16 -4.31 16.55
C ALA A 398 -3.98 -3.02 16.43
N LEU A 399 -4.63 -2.81 15.31
CA LEU A 399 -5.60 -1.72 15.12
C LEU A 399 -7.02 -2.18 15.49
N LEU A 400 -7.33 -3.46 15.26
CA LEU A 400 -8.59 -4.09 15.62
C LEU A 400 -8.44 -4.97 16.86
N THR A 401 -9.48 -4.98 17.69
CA THR A 401 -9.65 -6.00 18.72
C THR A 401 -9.86 -7.37 18.07
N LYS A 402 -9.64 -8.47 18.80
CA LYS A 402 -9.97 -9.80 18.27
C LYS A 402 -11.49 -9.91 18.07
N ALA A 403 -11.89 -10.53 16.97
CA ALA A 403 -13.31 -10.72 16.68
C ALA A 403 -13.92 -11.78 17.63
N GLU A 404 -15.06 -11.44 18.21
CA GLU A 404 -15.97 -12.40 18.84
C GLU A 404 -17.31 -12.29 18.09
N GLY A 405 -17.73 -13.37 17.42
CA GLY A 405 -19.05 -13.47 16.79
C GLY A 405 -19.06 -13.63 15.25
N THR A 406 -20.21 -14.09 14.76
CA THR A 406 -20.46 -14.28 13.33
C THR A 406 -20.98 -12.98 12.70
N PRO A 407 -20.49 -12.61 11.50
CA PRO A 407 -20.95 -11.41 10.81
C PRO A 407 -22.44 -11.50 10.42
N ALA A 408 -23.14 -10.38 10.45
CA ALA A 408 -24.49 -10.29 9.92
C ALA A 408 -24.50 -10.45 8.39
N PRO A 409 -25.49 -11.13 7.80
CA PRO A 409 -25.59 -11.26 6.35
C PRO A 409 -25.77 -9.88 5.67
N ALA A 410 -25.15 -9.71 4.51
CA ALA A 410 -25.28 -8.50 3.71
C ALA A 410 -26.74 -8.36 3.21
N GLN A 411 -27.29 -7.15 3.25
CA GLN A 411 -28.60 -6.87 2.68
C GLN A 411 -28.53 -6.76 1.16
N PRO A 412 -29.61 -7.19 0.43
CA PRO A 412 -29.70 -6.97 -1.01
C PRO A 412 -29.62 -5.46 -1.35
N TRP A 413 -28.85 -5.12 -2.36
CA TRP A 413 -28.60 -3.74 -2.77
C TRP A 413 -29.05 -3.42 -4.20
N GLY A 414 -29.58 -4.44 -4.92
CA GLY A 414 -30.04 -4.30 -6.28
C GLY A 414 -30.35 -5.63 -6.95
N ASN A 415 -30.70 -5.56 -8.24
CA ASN A 415 -31.10 -6.68 -9.06
C ASN A 415 -30.15 -6.95 -10.25
N LEU A 416 -28.86 -6.61 -10.10
CA LEU A 416 -27.89 -6.93 -11.15
C LEU A 416 -27.74 -8.44 -11.30
N PRO A 417 -27.72 -8.95 -12.55
CA PRO A 417 -27.42 -10.36 -12.80
C PRO A 417 -26.07 -10.76 -12.23
N ASP A 418 -25.88 -12.04 -11.94
CA ASP A 418 -24.59 -12.55 -11.47
C ASP A 418 -23.47 -12.27 -12.48
N ARG A 419 -22.23 -12.22 -11.99
CA ARG A 419 -21.08 -12.11 -12.89
C ARG A 419 -20.94 -13.38 -13.71
N PRO A 420 -20.51 -13.28 -14.99
CA PRO A 420 -20.12 -14.45 -15.76
C PRO A 420 -19.02 -15.23 -15.01
N GLU A 421 -19.04 -16.57 -15.11
CA GLU A 421 -18.01 -17.43 -14.51
C GLU A 421 -16.58 -17.03 -14.93
N ALA A 422 -16.41 -16.62 -16.19
CA ALA A 422 -15.14 -16.12 -16.71
C ALA A 422 -14.68 -14.78 -16.08
N GLY A 423 -15.57 -14.08 -15.33
CA GLY A 423 -15.27 -12.77 -14.77
C GLY A 423 -15.40 -11.63 -15.79
N PHE A 424 -14.98 -10.44 -15.38
CA PHE A 424 -14.93 -9.24 -16.23
C PHE A 424 -13.48 -8.78 -16.38
N PHE A 425 -12.98 -8.74 -17.60
CA PHE A 425 -11.59 -8.41 -17.90
C PHE A 425 -11.48 -7.18 -18.83
N GLY A 426 -10.46 -6.40 -18.59
CA GLY A 426 -10.16 -5.21 -19.38
C GLY A 426 -11.13 -4.05 -19.10
N ARG A 427 -11.15 -3.07 -20.01
CA ARG A 427 -12.02 -1.88 -19.97
C ARG A 427 -11.94 -1.07 -18.67
N THR A 428 -10.81 -1.12 -17.99
CA THR A 428 -10.60 -0.40 -16.73
C THR A 428 -10.64 1.12 -16.93
N ARG A 429 -10.21 1.60 -18.11
CA ARG A 429 -10.29 3.02 -18.47
C ARG A 429 -11.73 3.48 -18.63
N GLU A 430 -12.56 2.70 -19.34
CA GLU A 430 -13.98 3.02 -19.55
C GLU A 430 -14.76 3.00 -18.23
N LEU A 431 -14.47 2.03 -17.33
CA LEU A 431 -15.07 2.01 -16.00
C LEU A 431 -14.64 3.24 -15.17
N TRP A 432 -13.39 3.62 -15.24
CA TRP A 432 -12.88 4.83 -14.59
C TRP A 432 -13.51 6.11 -15.16
N ASP A 433 -13.67 6.20 -16.47
CA ASP A 433 -14.34 7.33 -17.11
C ASP A 433 -15.82 7.43 -16.70
N ILE A 434 -16.53 6.31 -16.58
CA ILE A 434 -17.90 6.27 -16.06
C ILE A 434 -17.94 6.81 -14.62
N GLU A 435 -17.09 6.31 -13.74
CA GLU A 435 -17.00 6.76 -12.35
C GLU A 435 -16.73 8.26 -12.26
N ARG A 436 -15.71 8.76 -12.97
CA ARG A 436 -15.36 10.19 -12.98
C ARG A 436 -16.49 11.08 -13.45
N ARG A 437 -17.24 10.67 -14.46
CA ARG A 437 -18.40 11.43 -14.97
C ARG A 437 -19.47 11.55 -13.90
N PHE A 438 -19.79 10.46 -13.20
CA PHE A 438 -20.78 10.51 -12.11
C PHE A 438 -20.28 11.32 -10.92
N CYS A 439 -19.01 11.21 -10.53
CA CYS A 439 -18.39 12.06 -9.52
C CYS A 439 -18.42 13.55 -9.89
N GLY A 440 -18.29 13.88 -11.18
CA GLY A 440 -18.40 15.24 -11.73
C GLY A 440 -19.84 15.74 -11.90
N GLY A 441 -20.84 15.03 -11.37
CA GLY A 441 -22.25 15.47 -11.38
C GLY A 441 -23.04 15.07 -12.63
N THR A 442 -22.48 14.27 -13.53
CA THR A 442 -23.23 13.71 -14.67
C THR A 442 -24.35 12.82 -14.15
N ARG A 443 -25.60 13.09 -14.58
CA ARG A 443 -26.79 12.32 -14.17
C ARG A 443 -27.24 11.30 -15.22
N ARG A 444 -26.80 11.42 -16.45
CA ARG A 444 -27.16 10.57 -17.57
C ARG A 444 -25.90 10.26 -18.38
N LEU A 445 -25.66 8.97 -18.64
CA LEU A 445 -24.57 8.49 -19.48
C LEU A 445 -25.12 7.51 -20.50
N VAL A 446 -24.78 7.71 -21.75
CA VAL A 446 -25.18 6.82 -22.85
C VAL A 446 -23.95 6.10 -23.39
N LEU A 447 -23.98 4.77 -23.37
CA LEU A 447 -22.98 3.92 -24.00
C LEU A 447 -23.52 3.43 -25.33
N HIS A 448 -22.90 3.82 -26.43
CA HIS A 448 -23.27 3.37 -27.77
C HIS A 448 -22.13 2.59 -28.42
N GLY A 449 -22.47 1.76 -29.44
CA GLY A 449 -21.51 0.93 -30.17
C GLY A 449 -22.19 -0.28 -30.77
N PHE A 450 -21.48 -1.03 -31.59
CA PHE A 450 -22.00 -2.22 -32.30
C PHE A 450 -22.43 -3.34 -31.35
N GLY A 451 -23.29 -4.26 -31.86
CA GLY A 451 -23.66 -5.48 -31.15
C GLY A 451 -22.44 -6.30 -30.75
N GLY A 452 -22.51 -7.03 -29.63
CA GLY A 452 -21.43 -7.93 -29.19
C GLY A 452 -20.21 -7.27 -28.52
N GLN A 453 -20.13 -5.93 -28.44
CA GLN A 453 -18.99 -5.22 -27.84
C GLN A 453 -18.99 -5.21 -26.31
N GLY A 454 -19.86 -5.95 -25.64
CA GLY A 454 -19.88 -6.07 -24.18
C GLY A 454 -20.43 -4.85 -23.44
N LYS A 455 -21.21 -3.97 -24.07
CA LYS A 455 -21.80 -2.77 -23.42
C LYS A 455 -22.62 -3.12 -22.18
N THR A 456 -23.45 -4.13 -22.25
CA THR A 456 -24.29 -4.58 -21.13
C THR A 456 -23.43 -5.04 -19.95
N PHE A 457 -22.40 -5.85 -20.19
CA PHE A 457 -21.47 -6.28 -19.14
C PHE A 457 -20.71 -5.10 -18.53
N LEU A 458 -20.31 -4.12 -19.35
CA LEU A 458 -19.65 -2.91 -18.86
C LEU A 458 -20.55 -2.10 -17.92
N VAL A 459 -21.85 -1.93 -18.27
CA VAL A 459 -22.82 -1.21 -17.42
C VAL A 459 -23.08 -1.96 -16.11
N GLN A 460 -23.25 -3.28 -16.19
CA GLN A 460 -23.46 -4.11 -15.02
C GLN A 460 -22.26 -4.07 -14.08
N GLU A 461 -21.05 -4.17 -14.62
CA GLU A 461 -19.82 -4.08 -13.82
C GLU A 461 -19.61 -2.66 -13.23
N ALA A 462 -19.92 -1.61 -14.00
CA ALA A 462 -19.94 -0.24 -13.48
C ALA A 462 -20.94 -0.10 -12.33
N GLY A 463 -22.15 -0.62 -12.46
CA GLY A 463 -23.15 -0.59 -11.39
C GLY A 463 -22.66 -1.27 -10.11
N ARG A 464 -22.08 -2.47 -10.22
CA ARG A 464 -21.48 -3.17 -9.06
C ARG A 464 -20.39 -2.35 -8.39
N TRP A 465 -19.47 -1.81 -9.20
CA TRP A 465 -18.36 -1.03 -8.71
C TRP A 465 -18.82 0.26 -8.00
N LEU A 466 -19.72 1.00 -8.64
CA LEU A 466 -20.22 2.28 -8.09
C LEU A 466 -21.04 2.08 -6.82
N HIS A 467 -21.77 0.96 -6.70
CA HIS A 467 -22.40 0.58 -5.44
C HIS A 467 -21.36 0.20 -4.39
N ARG A 468 -20.49 -0.76 -4.71
CA ARG A 468 -19.49 -1.30 -3.77
C ARG A 468 -18.58 -0.22 -3.19
N THR A 469 -18.26 0.80 -3.99
CA THR A 469 -17.44 1.96 -3.57
C THR A 469 -18.25 3.10 -2.96
N GLY A 470 -19.55 2.88 -2.69
CA GLY A 470 -20.42 3.80 -1.97
C GLY A 470 -20.84 5.05 -2.74
N LEU A 471 -20.60 5.11 -4.08
CA LEU A 471 -21.07 6.24 -4.88
C LEU A 471 -22.60 6.19 -5.05
N PHE A 472 -23.19 5.00 -5.15
CA PHE A 472 -24.63 4.77 -5.15
C PHE A 472 -25.01 3.76 -4.08
N GLN A 473 -26.09 4.04 -3.36
CA GLN A 473 -26.61 3.16 -2.32
C GLN A 473 -27.32 1.94 -2.88
N ARG A 474 -27.99 2.09 -4.04
CA ARG A 474 -28.74 1.04 -4.72
C ARG A 474 -28.51 1.11 -6.22
N VAL A 475 -28.61 -0.05 -6.89
CA VAL A 475 -28.50 -0.18 -8.34
C VAL A 475 -29.70 -0.98 -8.86
N CYS A 476 -30.41 -0.39 -9.81
CA CYS A 476 -31.53 -1.04 -10.50
C CYS A 476 -31.14 -1.29 -11.96
N PHE A 477 -31.18 -2.55 -12.40
CA PHE A 477 -30.94 -2.96 -13.78
C PHE A 477 -32.23 -3.34 -14.47
N VAL A 478 -32.52 -2.66 -15.59
CA VAL A 478 -33.68 -2.95 -16.43
C VAL A 478 -33.19 -3.34 -17.82
N SER A 479 -33.61 -4.53 -18.31
CA SER A 479 -33.34 -4.98 -19.67
C SER A 479 -34.64 -4.98 -20.48
N TYR A 480 -34.62 -4.35 -21.62
CA TYR A 480 -35.74 -4.34 -22.55
C TYR A 480 -35.65 -5.42 -23.64
N ALA A 481 -34.56 -6.21 -23.65
CA ALA A 481 -34.33 -7.21 -24.69
C ALA A 481 -35.36 -8.36 -24.73
N SER A 482 -36.00 -8.67 -23.60
CA SER A 482 -36.92 -9.79 -23.44
C SER A 482 -38.41 -9.38 -23.45
N PHE A 483 -38.73 -8.09 -23.61
CA PHE A 483 -40.09 -7.57 -23.45
C PHE A 483 -40.69 -7.06 -24.77
N GLN A 484 -40.87 -7.95 -25.76
CA GLN A 484 -41.60 -7.60 -26.98
C GLN A 484 -43.10 -7.43 -26.65
N GLY A 485 -43.65 -6.26 -26.93
CA GLY A 485 -45.09 -5.98 -26.75
C GLY A 485 -45.52 -5.48 -25.37
N ILE A 486 -44.61 -5.27 -24.43
CA ILE A 486 -44.93 -4.69 -23.12
C ILE A 486 -44.43 -3.24 -23.07
N ASP A 487 -45.22 -2.36 -22.41
CA ASP A 487 -44.82 -0.97 -22.22
C ASP A 487 -43.50 -0.86 -21.43
N PRO A 488 -42.42 -0.28 -22.02
CA PRO A 488 -41.12 -0.20 -21.38
C PRO A 488 -41.15 0.64 -20.09
N VAL A 489 -42.04 1.60 -19.96
CA VAL A 489 -42.17 2.41 -18.77
C VAL A 489 -42.71 1.58 -17.60
N SER A 490 -43.74 0.77 -17.84
CA SER A 490 -44.28 -0.11 -16.80
C SER A 490 -43.26 -1.13 -16.30
N VAL A 491 -42.43 -1.69 -17.20
CA VAL A 491 -41.35 -2.60 -16.83
C VAL A 491 -40.31 -1.88 -15.94
N ALA A 492 -39.87 -0.68 -16.33
CA ALA A 492 -38.92 0.09 -15.55
C ALA A 492 -39.44 0.45 -14.15
N VAL A 493 -40.71 0.91 -14.08
CA VAL A 493 -41.37 1.30 -12.82
C VAL A 493 -41.50 0.11 -11.87
N SER A 494 -41.98 -1.03 -12.36
CA SER A 494 -42.15 -2.23 -11.53
C SER A 494 -40.82 -2.78 -11.03
N THR A 495 -39.78 -2.80 -11.88
CA THR A 495 -38.44 -3.24 -11.50
C THR A 495 -37.83 -2.30 -10.44
N LEU A 496 -38.02 -1.00 -10.64
CA LEU A 496 -37.53 0.00 -9.67
C LEU A 496 -38.25 -0.13 -8.32
N ALA A 497 -39.57 -0.31 -8.31
CA ALA A 497 -40.35 -0.54 -7.10
C ALA A 497 -39.84 -1.75 -6.33
N THR A 498 -39.63 -2.88 -6.98
CA THR A 498 -39.09 -4.11 -6.38
C THR A 498 -37.71 -3.90 -5.74
N VAL A 499 -36.81 -3.14 -6.39
CA VAL A 499 -35.47 -2.84 -5.85
C VAL A 499 -35.53 -1.88 -4.67
N LEU A 500 -36.51 -0.98 -4.64
CA LEU A 500 -36.67 -0.01 -3.53
C LEU A 500 -37.33 -0.63 -2.30
N GLU A 501 -38.12 -1.69 -2.46
CA GLU A 501 -38.76 -2.45 -1.38
C GLU A 501 -37.79 -3.41 -0.66
N GLN A 502 -36.70 -3.80 -1.30
CA GLN A 502 -35.61 -4.59 -0.72
C GLN A 502 -34.72 -3.74 0.24
#